data_b0b3c672848e796de0afab5520b0d930
#
_entry.id   b0b3c672848e796de0afab5520b0d930
#
_cell.length_a   1.000
_cell.length_b   1.000
_cell.length_c   1.000
_cell.angle_alpha   90.00
_cell.angle_beta   90.00
_cell.angle_gamma   90.00
#
_symmetry.space_group_name_H-M   'P 1'
#
loop_
_entity.id
_entity.type
_entity.pdbx_description
1 polymer ?
#
loop_
_entity_poly.entity_id
_entity_poly.type
_entity_poly.pdbx_seq_one_letter_code
_entity_poly.pdbx_strand_id
1 'polypeptide(L)'
;APSYEQGIDNFYLRRWNEFSDKEKDILHKAMSLSEKILRGSYRNWHGTEKIILSESGEMVDLVNASSGQQESVWIINLLIHYIMSPKPAVIILEEPESHLYPDAQQLITKLISLTGQDNQIVLTTHSPYVLGELNNMLYAARIGNMVGKEKINNIIPECYWLKFNLLKAYHIHNGGASECVDDEIELIENEVIDGASDAIRKEFD
;
A
#
# COMPACT_ATOMS: atom_id res chain seq x y z
N ALA A 1 -24.39 -8.85 4.66
CA ALA A 1 -23.24 -9.20 3.81
C ALA A 1 -22.78 -7.92 3.13
N PRO A 2 -21.49 -7.62 3.06
CA PRO A 2 -21.03 -6.42 2.42
C PRO A 2 -21.35 -6.44 0.93
N SER A 3 -21.67 -5.27 0.38
CA SER A 3 -22.00 -5.05 -1.04
C SER A 3 -20.87 -5.38 -2.04
N TYR A 4 -19.75 -5.88 -1.55
CA TYR A 4 -18.57 -6.35 -2.30
C TYR A 4 -18.77 -7.67 -3.05
N GLU A 5 -19.79 -8.47 -2.68
CA GLU A 5 -20.02 -9.81 -3.25
C GLU A 5 -20.24 -9.83 -4.78
N GLN A 6 -20.46 -8.67 -5.39
CA GLN A 6 -20.77 -8.57 -6.83
C GLN A 6 -19.62 -8.00 -7.69
N GLY A 7 -18.51 -7.56 -7.11
CA GLY A 7 -17.43 -6.89 -7.85
C GLY A 7 -16.09 -7.64 -7.91
N ILE A 8 -15.85 -8.49 -6.93
CA ILE A 8 -14.73 -9.41 -6.94
C ILE A 8 -15.25 -10.69 -7.56
N ASP A 9 -14.61 -11.15 -8.63
CA ASP A 9 -15.01 -12.33 -9.39
C ASP A 9 -15.45 -13.49 -8.49
N ASN A 10 -16.44 -14.26 -8.95
CA ASN A 10 -16.93 -15.51 -8.34
C ASN A 10 -15.80 -16.48 -7.91
N PHE A 11 -14.60 -16.30 -8.46
CA PHE A 11 -13.39 -17.02 -8.07
C PHE A 11 -13.01 -16.80 -6.61
N TYR A 12 -13.07 -15.58 -6.10
CA TYR A 12 -12.69 -15.26 -4.72
C TYR A 12 -13.80 -15.64 -3.72
N LEU A 13 -15.06 -15.47 -4.12
CA LEU A 13 -16.21 -15.91 -3.31
C LEU A 13 -16.23 -17.43 -3.12
N ARG A 14 -15.84 -18.20 -4.15
CA ARG A 14 -15.77 -19.67 -4.06
C ARG A 14 -14.72 -20.13 -3.05
N ARG A 15 -13.62 -19.37 -2.88
CA ARG A 15 -12.55 -19.71 -1.94
C ARG A 15 -12.73 -19.09 -0.56
N TRP A 16 -13.70 -18.19 -0.36
CA TRP A 16 -13.93 -17.52 0.93
C TRP A 16 -14.02 -18.48 2.12
N ASN A 17 -14.67 -19.63 1.93
CA ASN A 17 -14.82 -20.63 2.98
C ASN A 17 -13.52 -21.43 3.26
N GLU A 18 -12.52 -21.33 2.37
CA GLU A 18 -11.22 -21.97 2.53
C GLU A 18 -10.26 -21.12 3.36
N PHE A 19 -10.51 -19.79 3.47
CA PHE A 19 -9.68 -18.88 4.23
C PHE A 19 -9.87 -19.01 5.73
N SER A 20 -8.76 -18.97 6.46
CA SER A 20 -8.75 -18.81 7.91
C SER A 20 -9.30 -17.44 8.33
N ASP A 21 -9.69 -17.28 9.60
CA ASP A 21 -10.19 -16.01 10.12
C ASP A 21 -9.14 -14.89 10.01
N LYS A 22 -7.84 -15.23 10.13
CA LYS A 22 -6.75 -14.27 9.92
C LYS A 22 -6.67 -13.78 8.48
N GLU A 23 -6.77 -14.69 7.51
CA GLU A 23 -6.74 -14.34 6.08
C GLU A 23 -7.95 -13.48 5.70
N LYS A 24 -9.12 -13.80 6.25
CA LYS A 24 -10.34 -12.99 6.07
C LYS A 24 -10.18 -11.57 6.63
N ASP A 25 -9.57 -11.43 7.82
CA ASP A 25 -9.31 -10.13 8.43
C ASP A 25 -8.33 -9.29 7.56
N ILE A 26 -7.27 -9.90 7.07
CA ILE A 26 -6.33 -9.25 6.15
C ILE A 26 -7.03 -8.80 4.87
N LEU A 27 -7.84 -9.67 4.28
CA LEU A 27 -8.60 -9.34 3.07
C LEU A 27 -9.60 -8.20 3.30
N HIS A 28 -10.33 -8.21 4.42
CA HIS A 28 -11.23 -7.10 4.77
C HIS A 28 -10.48 -5.77 4.90
N LYS A 29 -9.29 -5.78 5.50
CA LYS A 29 -8.44 -4.58 5.60
C LYS A 29 -7.97 -4.12 4.22
N ALA A 30 -7.53 -5.04 3.36
CA ALA A 30 -7.12 -4.73 2.00
C ALA A 30 -8.27 -4.11 1.19
N MET A 31 -9.48 -4.65 1.30
CA MET A 31 -10.67 -4.11 0.64
C MET A 31 -11.05 -2.73 1.17
N SER A 32 -10.98 -2.52 2.49
CA SER A 32 -11.22 -1.21 3.10
C SER A 32 -10.20 -0.16 2.65
N LEU A 33 -8.92 -0.52 2.51
CA LEU A 33 -7.89 0.35 1.95
C LEU A 33 -8.20 0.70 0.49
N SER A 34 -8.58 -0.30 -0.31
CA SER A 34 -8.97 -0.16 -1.71
C SER A 34 -10.05 0.90 -1.91
N GLU A 35 -11.14 0.83 -1.12
CA GLU A 35 -12.23 1.80 -1.19
C GLU A 35 -11.79 3.21 -0.87
N LYS A 36 -10.92 3.36 0.13
CA LYS A 36 -10.38 4.66 0.52
C LYS A 36 -9.46 5.24 -0.54
N ILE A 37 -8.59 4.41 -1.13
CA ILE A 37 -7.67 4.84 -2.21
C ILE A 37 -8.48 5.30 -3.43
N LEU A 38 -9.46 4.52 -3.85
CA LEU A 38 -10.30 4.80 -5.01
C LEU A 38 -11.38 5.85 -4.72
N ARG A 39 -11.61 6.21 -3.44
CA ARG A 39 -12.78 6.99 -3.00
C ARG A 39 -14.08 6.41 -3.56
N GLY A 40 -14.13 5.11 -3.70
CA GLY A 40 -15.23 4.36 -4.30
C GLY A 40 -14.96 2.88 -4.35
N SER A 41 -15.86 2.12 -4.92
CA SER A 41 -15.68 0.69 -5.14
C SER A 41 -15.61 0.34 -6.62
N TYR A 42 -14.56 -0.40 -7.00
CA TYR A 42 -14.41 -0.91 -8.35
C TYR A 42 -15.40 -2.06 -8.62
N ARG A 43 -15.98 -2.07 -9.81
CA ARG A 43 -16.89 -3.11 -10.28
C ARG A 43 -16.64 -3.44 -11.75
N ASN A 44 -16.62 -4.72 -12.08
CA ASN A 44 -16.78 -5.16 -13.46
C ASN A 44 -18.26 -5.54 -13.68
N TRP A 45 -18.97 -4.75 -14.47
CA TRP A 45 -20.39 -4.94 -14.74
C TRP A 45 -20.58 -5.32 -16.21
N HIS A 46 -20.86 -6.60 -16.45
CA HIS A 46 -21.06 -7.14 -17.80
C HIS A 46 -19.93 -6.80 -18.79
N GLY A 47 -18.69 -6.85 -18.33
CA GLY A 47 -17.51 -6.53 -19.14
C GLY A 47 -17.17 -5.04 -19.23
N THR A 48 -17.93 -4.17 -18.56
CA THR A 48 -17.63 -2.75 -18.43
C THR A 48 -17.11 -2.46 -17.03
N GLU A 49 -15.92 -1.87 -16.96
CA GLU A 49 -15.27 -1.51 -15.70
C GLU A 49 -15.79 -0.16 -15.20
N LYS A 50 -16.22 -0.13 -13.94
CA LYS A 50 -16.82 1.04 -13.31
C LYS A 50 -16.28 1.27 -11.91
N ILE A 51 -16.33 2.53 -11.48
CA ILE A 51 -16.15 2.93 -10.08
C ILE A 51 -17.47 3.49 -9.58
N ILE A 52 -17.94 2.99 -8.45
CA ILE A 52 -19.08 3.57 -7.72
C ILE A 52 -18.49 4.52 -6.68
N LEU A 53 -18.69 5.82 -6.86
CA LEU A 53 -18.14 6.84 -5.97
C LEU A 53 -18.79 6.76 -4.58
N SER A 54 -17.96 6.78 -3.53
CA SER A 54 -18.44 6.64 -2.13
C SER A 54 -19.32 7.80 -1.68
N GLU A 55 -19.05 9.02 -2.17
CA GLU A 55 -19.77 10.22 -1.75
C GLU A 55 -21.15 10.34 -2.39
N SER A 56 -21.25 10.11 -3.70
CA SER A 56 -22.47 10.33 -4.47
C SER A 56 -23.25 9.06 -4.80
N GLY A 57 -22.60 7.89 -4.75
CA GLY A 57 -23.15 6.64 -5.25
C GLY A 57 -23.22 6.57 -6.78
N GLU A 58 -22.68 7.57 -7.48
CA GLU A 58 -22.67 7.64 -8.93
C GLU A 58 -21.73 6.60 -9.52
N MET A 59 -22.15 5.97 -10.62
CA MET A 59 -21.32 5.05 -11.39
C MET A 59 -20.59 5.78 -12.49
N VAL A 60 -19.26 5.73 -12.47
CA VAL A 60 -18.38 6.29 -13.48
C VAL A 60 -17.68 5.14 -14.20
N ASP A 61 -17.68 5.15 -15.52
CA ASP A 61 -16.87 4.21 -16.30
C ASP A 61 -15.39 4.46 -16.01
N LEU A 62 -14.60 3.39 -15.82
CA LEU A 62 -13.19 3.50 -15.42
C LEU A 62 -12.39 4.40 -16.39
N VAL A 63 -12.70 4.35 -17.67
CA VAL A 63 -12.05 5.19 -18.70
C VAL A 63 -12.31 6.69 -18.50
N ASN A 64 -13.35 7.08 -17.77
CA ASN A 64 -13.72 8.45 -17.44
C ASN A 64 -13.36 8.84 -15.99
N ALA A 65 -12.81 7.91 -15.22
CA ALA A 65 -12.35 8.16 -13.85
C ALA A 65 -11.05 8.99 -13.87
N SER A 66 -10.63 9.48 -12.70
CA SER A 66 -9.33 10.16 -12.57
C SER A 66 -8.16 9.24 -12.92
N SER A 67 -7.03 9.80 -13.36
CA SER A 67 -5.81 9.02 -13.66
C SER A 67 -5.37 8.16 -12.46
N GLY A 68 -5.38 8.74 -11.25
CA GLY A 68 -5.06 7.99 -10.04
C GLY A 68 -5.99 6.81 -9.80
N GLN A 69 -7.30 6.95 -10.06
CA GLN A 69 -8.24 5.83 -9.96
C GLN A 69 -7.99 4.77 -11.04
N GLN A 70 -7.76 5.19 -12.29
CA GLN A 70 -7.50 4.27 -13.41
C GLN A 70 -6.28 3.39 -13.17
N GLU A 71 -5.16 3.98 -12.75
CA GLU A 71 -3.92 3.26 -12.49
C GLU A 71 -3.99 2.41 -11.22
N SER A 72 -4.55 2.98 -10.13
CA SER A 72 -4.64 2.28 -8.85
C SER A 72 -5.51 1.04 -8.89
N VAL A 73 -6.56 0.99 -9.72
CA VAL A 73 -7.41 -0.20 -9.86
C VAL A 73 -6.58 -1.45 -10.22
N TRP A 74 -5.63 -1.32 -11.13
CA TRP A 74 -4.81 -2.45 -11.57
C TRP A 74 -3.85 -2.90 -10.49
N ILE A 75 -3.18 -1.94 -9.82
CA ILE A 75 -2.26 -2.21 -8.72
C ILE A 75 -3.01 -2.87 -7.56
N ILE A 76 -4.16 -2.32 -7.16
CA ILE A 76 -5.00 -2.83 -6.09
C ILE A 76 -5.45 -4.28 -6.38
N ASN A 77 -5.97 -4.53 -7.58
CA ASN A 77 -6.41 -5.87 -7.97
C ASN A 77 -5.26 -6.89 -7.96
N LEU A 78 -4.07 -6.48 -8.42
CA LEU A 78 -2.86 -7.30 -8.36
C LEU A 78 -2.49 -7.64 -6.92
N LEU A 79 -2.43 -6.63 -6.04
CA LEU A 79 -2.07 -6.82 -4.63
C LEU A 79 -3.08 -7.70 -3.89
N ILE A 80 -4.38 -7.48 -4.08
CA ILE A 80 -5.44 -8.31 -3.50
C ILE A 80 -5.34 -9.75 -4.02
N HIS A 81 -5.05 -9.94 -5.32
CA HIS A 81 -4.85 -11.27 -5.89
C HIS A 81 -3.73 -12.02 -5.15
N TYR A 82 -2.59 -11.36 -4.89
CA TYR A 82 -1.47 -12.00 -4.21
C TYR A 82 -1.68 -12.18 -2.70
N ILE A 83 -2.45 -11.32 -2.04
CA ILE A 83 -2.89 -11.55 -0.66
C ILE A 83 -3.68 -12.88 -0.54
N MET A 84 -4.47 -13.21 -1.56
CA MET A 84 -5.28 -14.43 -1.59
C MET A 84 -4.58 -15.63 -2.25
N SER A 85 -3.40 -15.45 -2.80
CA SER A 85 -2.66 -16.53 -3.47
C SER A 85 -2.02 -17.46 -2.44
N PRO A 86 -2.17 -18.79 -2.58
CA PRO A 86 -1.48 -19.73 -1.71
C PRO A 86 0.01 -19.87 -2.04
N LYS A 87 0.49 -19.22 -3.09
CA LYS A 87 1.87 -19.32 -3.56
C LYS A 87 2.53 -17.95 -3.44
N PRO A 88 3.69 -17.85 -2.74
CA PRO A 88 4.45 -16.62 -2.70
C PRO A 88 4.96 -16.23 -4.09
N ALA A 89 5.10 -14.95 -4.30
CA ALA A 89 5.56 -14.34 -5.56
C ALA A 89 6.61 -13.26 -5.30
N VAL A 90 7.35 -12.92 -6.36
CA VAL A 90 8.13 -11.68 -6.44
C VAL A 90 7.30 -10.69 -7.24
N ILE A 91 6.95 -9.56 -6.63
CA ILE A 91 6.10 -8.52 -7.21
C ILE A 91 6.97 -7.28 -7.37
N ILE A 92 7.04 -6.75 -8.58
CA ILE A 92 7.78 -5.53 -8.89
C ILE A 92 6.75 -4.43 -9.15
N LEU A 93 6.84 -3.35 -8.37
CA LEU A 93 5.97 -2.18 -8.46
C LEU A 93 6.83 -0.96 -8.79
N GLU A 94 6.53 -0.31 -9.89
CA GLU A 94 7.18 0.92 -10.30
C GLU A 94 6.26 2.10 -9.99
N GLU A 95 6.69 2.97 -9.07
CA GLU A 95 5.97 4.17 -8.64
C GLU A 95 4.45 3.96 -8.42
N PRO A 96 4.02 2.99 -7.59
CA PRO A 96 2.61 2.64 -7.42
C PRO A 96 1.77 3.77 -6.81
N GLU A 97 2.43 4.80 -6.29
CA GLU A 97 1.83 6.01 -5.74
C GLU A 97 1.60 7.11 -6.77
N SER A 98 2.03 6.93 -8.03
CA SER A 98 1.88 7.92 -9.09
C SER A 98 0.42 8.36 -9.24
N HIS A 99 0.20 9.65 -9.46
CA HIS A 99 -1.12 10.27 -9.59
C HIS A 99 -2.04 10.17 -8.37
N LEU A 100 -1.56 9.67 -7.22
CA LEU A 100 -2.29 9.63 -5.96
C LEU A 100 -2.03 10.88 -5.11
N TYR A 101 -3.06 11.35 -4.40
CA TYR A 101 -2.89 12.34 -3.34
C TYR A 101 -2.09 11.76 -2.16
N PRO A 102 -1.40 12.60 -1.36
CA PRO A 102 -0.56 12.16 -0.24
C PRO A 102 -1.23 11.19 0.74
N ASP A 103 -2.51 11.39 1.05
CA ASP A 103 -3.29 10.51 1.91
C ASP A 103 -3.49 9.12 1.27
N ALA A 104 -3.76 9.08 -0.03
CA ALA A 104 -3.89 7.82 -0.77
C ALA A 104 -2.54 7.11 -0.96
N GLN A 105 -1.42 7.85 -1.05
CA GLN A 105 -0.07 7.28 -1.09
C GLN A 105 0.27 6.51 0.19
N GLN A 106 -0.13 7.01 1.36
CA GLN A 106 -0.01 6.27 2.62
C GLN A 106 -0.86 4.99 2.61
N LEU A 107 -2.07 5.06 2.07
CA LEU A 107 -2.96 3.91 2.03
C LEU A 107 -2.48 2.81 1.08
N ILE A 108 -1.95 3.17 -0.10
CA ILE A 108 -1.39 2.18 -1.04
C ILE A 108 -0.15 1.52 -0.43
N THR A 109 0.68 2.26 0.32
CA THR A 109 1.83 1.72 1.04
C THR A 109 1.40 0.68 2.09
N LYS A 110 0.29 0.94 2.82
CA LYS A 110 -0.31 -0.05 3.74
C LYS A 110 -0.78 -1.31 3.01
N LEU A 111 -1.39 -1.16 1.85
CA LEU A 111 -1.84 -2.30 1.05
C LEU A 111 -0.64 -3.13 0.55
N ILE A 112 0.43 -2.47 0.13
CA ILE A 112 1.69 -3.10 -0.27
C ILE A 112 2.28 -3.88 0.92
N SER A 113 2.29 -3.31 2.14
CA SER A 113 2.81 -4.00 3.33
C SER A 113 2.00 -5.25 3.68
N LEU A 114 0.68 -5.23 3.54
CA LEU A 114 -0.15 -6.42 3.71
C LEU A 114 0.22 -7.53 2.72
N THR A 115 0.44 -7.15 1.45
CA THR A 115 0.83 -8.10 0.41
C THR A 115 2.23 -8.67 0.66
N GLY A 116 3.14 -7.85 1.20
CA GLY A 116 4.51 -8.22 1.52
C GLY A 116 4.68 -9.21 2.68
N GLN A 117 3.61 -9.53 3.43
CA GLN A 117 3.69 -10.51 4.53
C GLN A 117 4.10 -11.91 4.03
N ASP A 118 3.62 -12.32 2.86
CA ASP A 118 3.86 -13.64 2.28
C ASP A 118 4.55 -13.57 0.89
N ASN A 119 4.90 -12.36 0.42
CA ASN A 119 5.49 -12.12 -0.89
C ASN A 119 6.76 -11.27 -0.79
N GLN A 120 7.64 -11.38 -1.78
CA GLN A 120 8.74 -10.44 -1.94
C GLN A 120 8.29 -9.26 -2.80
N ILE A 121 8.42 -8.05 -2.27
CA ILE A 121 8.08 -6.81 -2.99
C ILE A 121 9.37 -6.08 -3.38
N VAL A 122 9.48 -5.68 -4.63
CA VAL A 122 10.45 -4.69 -5.11
C VAL A 122 9.67 -3.45 -5.52
N LEU A 123 9.99 -2.33 -4.89
CA LEU A 123 9.25 -1.08 -5.04
C LEU A 123 10.21 0.03 -5.46
N THR A 124 9.89 0.79 -6.52
CA THR A 124 10.52 2.07 -6.78
C THR A 124 9.59 3.21 -6.38
N THR A 125 10.14 4.29 -5.82
CA THR A 125 9.36 5.45 -5.40
C THR A 125 10.21 6.72 -5.38
N HIS A 126 9.57 7.85 -5.63
CA HIS A 126 10.09 9.21 -5.41
C HIS A 126 9.30 9.96 -4.32
N SER A 127 8.38 9.27 -3.63
CA SER A 127 7.47 9.90 -2.69
C SER A 127 8.01 9.92 -1.26
N PRO A 128 8.13 11.10 -0.63
CA PRO A 128 8.42 11.19 0.79
C PRO A 128 7.29 10.60 1.66
N TYR A 129 6.06 10.57 1.16
CA TYR A 129 4.92 10.00 1.90
C TYR A 129 4.97 8.48 1.96
N VAL A 130 5.43 7.83 0.89
CA VAL A 130 5.69 6.38 0.87
C VAL A 130 6.80 6.02 1.84
N LEU A 131 7.94 6.73 1.80
CA LEU A 131 9.06 6.49 2.72
C LEU A 131 8.68 6.78 4.17
N GLY A 132 7.98 7.88 4.42
CA GLY A 132 7.47 8.21 5.76
C GLY A 132 6.55 7.14 6.32
N GLU A 133 5.65 6.58 5.50
CA GLU A 133 4.74 5.51 5.94
C GLU A 133 5.48 4.18 6.18
N LEU A 134 6.48 3.84 5.36
CA LEU A 134 7.35 2.68 5.61
C LEU A 134 8.11 2.84 6.93
N ASN A 135 8.66 4.02 7.20
CA ASN A 135 9.32 4.34 8.47
C ASN A 135 8.36 4.26 9.67
N ASN A 136 7.12 4.73 9.53
CA ASN A 136 6.10 4.58 10.56
C ASN A 136 5.84 3.10 10.89
N MET A 137 5.80 2.22 9.89
CA MET A 137 5.57 0.79 10.07
C MET A 137 6.78 0.08 10.71
N LEU A 138 8.01 0.46 10.33
CA LEU A 138 9.25 -0.02 10.96
C LEU A 138 9.31 0.41 12.42
N TYR A 139 9.07 1.69 12.69
CA TYR A 139 9.06 2.24 14.03
C TYR A 139 7.98 1.62 14.92
N ALA A 140 6.78 1.38 14.37
CA ALA A 140 5.70 0.70 15.09
C ALA A 140 6.10 -0.73 15.51
N ALA A 141 6.77 -1.48 14.63
CA ALA A 141 7.27 -2.81 14.95
C ALA A 141 8.34 -2.78 16.06
N ARG A 142 9.28 -1.84 15.98
CA ARG A 142 10.35 -1.65 16.96
C ARG A 142 9.78 -1.28 18.34
N ILE A 143 8.97 -0.21 18.39
CA ILE A 143 8.39 0.29 19.65
C ILE A 143 7.37 -0.68 20.24
N GLY A 144 6.58 -1.35 19.42
CA GLY A 144 5.59 -2.34 19.87
C GLY A 144 6.23 -3.48 20.69
N ASN A 145 7.45 -3.88 20.32
CA ASN A 145 8.23 -4.87 21.06
C ASN A 145 8.75 -4.33 22.41
N MET A 146 8.94 -3.01 22.55
CA MET A 146 9.49 -2.37 23.75
C MET A 146 8.43 -1.97 24.76
N VAL A 147 7.32 -1.34 24.30
CA VAL A 147 6.31 -0.73 25.18
C VAL A 147 5.00 -1.51 25.27
N GLY A 148 4.89 -2.59 24.50
CA GLY A 148 3.69 -3.44 24.42
C GLY A 148 2.87 -3.20 23.16
N LYS A 149 2.58 -4.30 22.47
CA LYS A 149 1.93 -4.30 21.16
C LYS A 149 0.56 -3.63 21.15
N GLU A 150 -0.26 -3.83 22.19
CA GLU A 150 -1.64 -3.29 22.25
C GLU A 150 -1.69 -1.77 22.11
N LYS A 151 -0.75 -1.06 22.75
CA LYS A 151 -0.72 0.42 22.69
C LYS A 151 -0.43 0.92 21.28
N ILE A 152 0.52 0.28 20.60
CA ILE A 152 0.94 0.68 19.24
C ILE A 152 -0.07 0.20 18.21
N ASN A 153 -0.65 -0.98 18.38
CA ASN A 153 -1.67 -1.54 17.49
C ASN A 153 -2.92 -0.64 17.34
N ASN A 154 -3.23 0.17 18.36
CA ASN A 154 -4.31 1.15 18.30
C ASN A 154 -3.98 2.37 17.42
N ILE A 155 -2.70 2.62 17.15
CA ILE A 155 -2.21 3.72 16.30
C ILE A 155 -1.91 3.20 14.90
N ILE A 156 -1.08 2.18 14.80
CA ILE A 156 -0.76 1.46 13.57
C ILE A 156 -1.02 -0.02 13.81
N PRO A 157 -2.04 -0.62 13.19
CA PRO A 157 -2.35 -2.04 13.32
C PRO A 157 -1.16 -2.95 13.03
N GLU A 158 -0.98 -3.98 13.88
CA GLU A 158 0.17 -4.89 13.80
C GLU A 158 0.31 -5.57 12.42
N CYS A 159 -0.77 -5.76 11.70
CA CYS A 159 -0.75 -6.35 10.36
C CYS A 159 0.01 -5.51 9.31
N TYR A 160 0.26 -4.22 9.57
CA TYR A 160 1.06 -3.35 8.71
C TYR A 160 2.53 -3.25 9.14
N TRP A 161 2.91 -3.78 10.30
CA TRP A 161 4.26 -3.62 10.82
C TRP A 161 5.29 -4.32 9.94
N LEU A 162 6.36 -3.61 9.67
CA LEU A 162 7.50 -4.11 8.90
C LEU A 162 8.66 -4.43 9.83
N LYS A 163 9.32 -5.56 9.61
CA LYS A 163 10.52 -5.94 10.33
C LYS A 163 11.74 -5.39 9.57
N PHE A 164 12.59 -4.64 10.25
CA PHE A 164 13.75 -4.01 9.64
C PHE A 164 14.68 -5.03 8.93
N ASN A 165 14.90 -6.18 9.53
CA ASN A 165 15.73 -7.24 8.94
C ASN A 165 15.16 -7.87 7.65
N LEU A 166 13.92 -7.57 7.28
CA LEU A 166 13.27 -8.03 6.04
C LEU A 166 13.16 -6.90 5.00
N LEU A 167 13.65 -5.70 5.31
CA LEU A 167 13.62 -4.55 4.41
C LEU A 167 15.03 -4.18 3.99
N LYS A 168 15.18 -3.81 2.72
CA LYS A 168 16.35 -3.16 2.15
C LYS A 168 15.91 -1.95 1.36
N ALA A 169 16.60 -0.84 1.50
CA ALA A 169 16.35 0.37 0.73
C ALA A 169 17.66 0.85 0.08
N TYR A 170 17.53 1.28 -1.18
CA TYR A 170 18.66 1.75 -1.97
C TYR A 170 18.32 3.06 -2.65
N HIS A 171 19.21 4.03 -2.52
CA HIS A 171 19.19 5.24 -3.32
C HIS A 171 19.96 5.03 -4.62
N ILE A 172 19.28 5.26 -5.74
CA ILE A 172 19.85 5.14 -7.09
C ILE A 172 20.30 6.53 -7.56
N HIS A 173 21.60 6.71 -7.77
CA HIS A 173 22.16 8.00 -8.18
C HIS A 173 23.39 7.80 -9.08
N ASN A 174 23.61 8.69 -10.04
CA ASN A 174 24.80 8.74 -10.90
C ASN A 174 25.24 7.39 -11.49
N GLY A 175 24.28 6.52 -11.83
CA GLY A 175 24.52 5.17 -12.36
C GLY A 175 24.98 4.14 -11.33
N GLY A 176 24.90 4.46 -10.03
CA GLY A 176 25.19 3.56 -8.90
C GLY A 176 23.99 3.40 -7.98
N ALA A 177 24.14 2.53 -6.99
CA ALA A 177 23.19 2.32 -5.90
C ALA A 177 23.94 2.35 -4.57
N SER A 178 23.42 3.07 -3.58
CA SER A 178 23.89 3.06 -2.18
C SER A 178 22.78 2.63 -1.26
N GLU A 179 23.06 1.80 -0.28
CA GLU A 179 22.10 1.46 0.76
C GLU A 179 21.79 2.72 1.59
N CYS A 180 20.51 2.97 1.82
CA CYS A 180 20.02 4.17 2.52
C CYS A 180 19.15 3.79 3.72
N VAL A 181 19.71 2.97 4.61
CA VAL A 181 19.10 2.58 5.89
C VAL A 181 20.06 2.92 7.02
N ASP A 182 19.51 3.35 8.13
CA ASP A 182 20.25 3.58 9.37
C ASP A 182 20.03 2.36 10.29
N ASP A 183 21.08 1.58 10.49
CA ASP A 183 21.05 0.35 11.31
C ASP A 183 20.91 0.63 12.82
N GLU A 184 21.26 1.85 13.31
CA GLU A 184 21.17 2.19 14.73
C GLU A 184 19.72 2.50 15.13
N ILE A 185 19.03 3.26 14.27
CA ILE A 185 17.61 3.61 14.50
C ILE A 185 16.64 2.70 13.78
N GLU A 186 17.11 1.77 12.95
CA GLU A 186 16.32 0.80 12.17
C GLU A 186 15.26 1.46 11.28
N LEU A 187 15.66 2.51 10.55
CA LEU A 187 14.78 3.28 9.66
C LEU A 187 15.45 3.50 8.29
N ILE A 188 14.64 3.87 7.29
CA ILE A 188 15.11 4.36 5.99
C ILE A 188 15.53 5.82 6.15
N GLU A 189 16.68 6.18 5.63
CA GLU A 189 17.18 7.58 5.61
C GLU A 189 16.33 8.42 4.65
N ASN A 190 15.69 9.46 5.18
CA ASN A 190 14.83 10.37 4.39
C ASN A 190 15.60 11.56 3.79
N GLU A 191 16.84 11.81 4.22
CA GLU A 191 17.63 12.99 3.82
C GLU A 191 17.82 13.11 2.30
N VAL A 192 17.78 12.00 1.60
CA VAL A 192 17.92 11.95 0.15
C VAL A 192 16.77 12.64 -0.58
N ILE A 193 15.54 12.56 -0.04
CA ILE A 193 14.35 13.21 -0.61
C ILE A 193 14.15 14.60 -0.02
N ASP A 194 14.46 14.78 1.27
CA ASP A 194 14.37 16.07 1.96
C ASP A 194 15.40 17.09 1.45
N GLY A 195 16.55 16.64 0.94
CA GLY A 195 17.56 17.49 0.33
C GLY A 195 17.05 18.36 -0.83
N ALA A 196 16.06 17.91 -1.57
CA ALA A 196 15.39 18.72 -2.60
C ALA A 196 14.56 19.87 -1.97
N SER A 197 13.92 19.63 -0.84
CA SER A 197 13.17 20.64 -0.08
C SER A 197 14.10 21.69 0.54
N ASP A 198 15.28 21.27 0.99
CA ASP A 198 16.29 22.19 1.54
C ASP A 198 16.94 23.07 0.46
N ALA A 199 17.11 22.55 -0.75
CA ALA A 199 17.58 23.36 -1.88
C ALA A 199 16.59 24.48 -2.22
N ILE A 200 15.29 24.17 -2.23
CA ILE A 200 14.23 25.16 -2.46
C ILE A 200 14.18 26.21 -1.34
N ARG A 201 14.35 25.82 -0.08
CA ARG A 201 14.39 26.76 1.06
C ARG A 201 15.55 27.74 0.98
N LYS A 202 16.71 27.27 0.52
CA LYS A 202 17.92 28.13 0.37
C LYS A 202 17.79 29.17 -0.74
N GLU A 203 16.80 29.08 -1.63
CA GLU A 203 16.52 30.14 -2.61
C GLU A 203 15.81 31.37 -1.99
N PHE A 204 15.27 31.23 -0.77
CA PHE A 204 14.57 32.31 -0.06
C PHE A 204 15.41 32.99 1.03
N ASP A 205 16.61 32.48 1.33
CA ASP A 205 17.59 33.07 2.25
C ASP A 205 18.62 33.91 1.47
#